data_6165a05e32eee4fa764cef774365904e
#
_entry.id   6165a05e32eee4fa764cef774365904e
#
_cell.length_a   1.000
_cell.length_b   1.000
_cell.length_c   1.000
_cell.angle_alpha   90.00
_cell.angle_beta   90.00
_cell.angle_gamma   90.00
#
_symmetry.space_group_name_H-M   'P 1'
#
loop_
_entity.id
_entity.type
_entity.pdbx_description
1 polymer ?
#
loop_
_entity_poly.entity_id
_entity_poly.type
_entity_poly.pdbx_seq_one_letter_code
_entity_poly.pdbx_strand_id
1 'polypeptide(L)'
;MKATWAFLLSVIAAGALRGDDPSSEDVGAGGIHTVVIDPGHGGFDPGALGPGGVMEKNITLSIALLVRDMLDKKENLTVYLTRQTDEFVGLAERTKMANRWKADLFISIHANAMPGSQRNKEMAKGYKVYFLSEAKNEADKLVAMRENAVVELETSRNSNELKNVLSDLAGNEYLRESQEFSILLDRQFKAKFGRKICRLQEGIGQANFWVLNGAFMPSVLIETGFLSNPSDEKFLTERSFQRTMAEAICSAILNFKTKYEKGL
;
A
#
# COMPACT_ATOMS: atom_id res chain seq x y z
N MET A 1 -18.10 73.12 50.51
CA MET A 1 -18.49 72.03 49.62
C MET A 1 -17.22 71.63 48.85
N LYS A 2 -16.57 70.54 49.27
CA LYS A 2 -15.35 70.00 48.64
C LYS A 2 -15.71 68.69 48.06
N ALA A 3 -15.64 68.53 46.67
CA ALA A 3 -15.86 67.31 45.97
C ALA A 3 -14.52 66.57 45.84
N THR A 4 -14.48 65.38 46.41
CA THR A 4 -13.34 64.42 46.29
C THR A 4 -13.57 63.49 45.10
N TRP A 5 -12.66 63.50 44.14
CA TRP A 5 -12.61 62.57 43.03
C TRP A 5 -11.75 61.37 43.43
N ALA A 6 -12.35 60.16 43.37
CA ALA A 6 -11.63 58.92 43.55
C ALA A 6 -11.18 58.41 42.18
N PHE A 7 -9.89 58.22 42.00
CA PHE A 7 -9.28 57.59 40.82
C PHE A 7 -9.32 56.06 40.99
N LEU A 8 -10.04 55.41 40.12
CA LEU A 8 -9.98 53.96 39.98
C LEU A 8 -8.82 53.58 39.09
N LEU A 9 -7.77 52.95 39.64
CA LEU A 9 -6.72 52.29 38.85
C LEU A 9 -7.23 50.92 38.38
N SER A 10 -7.47 50.79 37.07
CA SER A 10 -7.68 49.48 36.43
C SER A 10 -6.33 48.87 36.08
N VAL A 11 -6.01 47.75 36.76
CA VAL A 11 -4.88 46.88 36.42
C VAL A 11 -5.23 46.05 35.19
N ILE A 12 -4.58 46.38 34.07
CA ILE A 12 -4.66 45.55 32.86
C ILE A 12 -3.65 44.43 33.06
N ALA A 13 -4.17 43.19 33.28
CA ALA A 13 -3.38 41.98 33.25
C ALA A 13 -3.03 41.67 31.78
N ALA A 14 -1.78 41.81 31.41
CA ALA A 14 -1.25 41.38 30.13
C ALA A 14 -1.20 39.85 30.13
N GLY A 15 -2.23 39.23 29.55
CA GLY A 15 -2.22 37.81 29.22
C GLY A 15 -1.24 37.57 28.07
N ALA A 16 -0.12 36.93 28.37
CA ALA A 16 0.79 36.42 27.32
C ALA A 16 0.06 35.39 26.50
N LEU A 17 -0.29 35.74 25.26
CA LEU A 17 -0.68 34.79 24.22
C LEU A 17 0.57 33.97 23.91
N ARG A 18 0.60 32.71 24.41
CA ARG A 18 1.50 31.71 23.87
C ARG A 18 1.01 31.42 22.46
N GLY A 19 1.78 31.83 21.49
CA GLY A 19 1.64 31.38 20.11
C GLY A 19 1.95 29.88 20.09
N ASP A 20 0.92 29.07 19.90
CA ASP A 20 1.10 27.68 19.54
C ASP A 20 1.70 27.67 18.14
N ASP A 21 2.99 27.30 18.06
CA ASP A 21 3.69 27.04 16.82
C ASP A 21 3.13 25.74 16.23
N PRO A 22 2.46 25.75 15.05
CA PRO A 22 1.88 24.54 14.46
C PRO A 22 2.93 23.61 13.83
N SER A 23 4.22 23.82 14.06
CA SER A 23 5.31 23.08 13.43
C SER A 23 5.90 21.93 14.25
N SER A 24 5.30 21.56 15.39
CA SER A 24 5.69 20.38 16.17
C SER A 24 4.50 19.43 16.42
N GLU A 25 3.79 19.04 15.37
CA GLU A 25 3.03 17.79 15.45
C GLU A 25 4.03 16.65 15.40
N ASP A 26 4.11 15.96 16.51
CA ASP A 26 4.93 14.79 16.85
C ASP A 26 4.76 13.69 15.80
N VAL A 27 5.62 13.67 14.78
CA VAL A 27 5.71 12.61 13.79
C VAL A 27 6.43 11.43 14.47
N GLY A 28 5.68 10.61 15.23
CA GLY A 28 6.30 9.42 15.81
C GLY A 28 5.62 8.74 17.01
N ALA A 29 4.57 9.32 17.58
CA ALA A 29 3.88 8.70 18.74
C ALA A 29 2.49 8.12 18.41
N GLY A 30 2.10 8.01 17.14
CA GLY A 30 0.80 7.53 16.73
C GLY A 30 0.83 6.09 16.23
N GLY A 31 0.05 5.18 16.87
CA GLY A 31 -0.11 3.80 16.40
C GLY A 31 -0.73 3.73 14.99
N ILE A 32 -0.83 2.52 14.44
CA ILE A 32 -1.49 2.28 13.14
C ILE A 32 -3.00 2.31 13.36
N HIS A 33 -3.69 3.33 12.84
CA HIS A 33 -5.13 3.52 12.95
C HIS A 33 -5.85 3.54 11.61
N THR A 34 -5.19 4.02 10.55
CA THR A 34 -5.74 4.12 9.20
C THR A 34 -4.91 3.30 8.23
N VAL A 35 -5.53 2.32 7.59
CA VAL A 35 -4.90 1.47 6.57
C VAL A 35 -5.60 1.66 5.24
N VAL A 36 -4.82 1.89 4.18
CA VAL A 36 -5.33 1.93 2.82
C VAL A 36 -4.93 0.64 2.10
N ILE A 37 -5.93 -0.06 1.59
CA ILE A 37 -5.75 -1.21 0.71
C ILE A 37 -6.03 -0.75 -0.73
N ASP A 38 -5.08 -0.99 -1.60
CA ASP A 38 -5.15 -0.61 -3.00
C ASP A 38 -5.29 -1.85 -3.89
N PRO A 39 -6.48 -2.18 -4.39
CA PRO A 39 -6.64 -3.23 -5.41
C PRO A 39 -6.05 -2.73 -6.72
N GLY A 40 -4.94 -3.31 -7.19
CA GLY A 40 -4.30 -2.93 -8.45
C GLY A 40 -5.24 -3.02 -9.64
N HIS A 41 -4.95 -2.23 -10.70
CA HIS A 41 -5.72 -2.18 -11.94
C HIS A 41 -7.19 -1.75 -11.76
N GLY A 42 -8.07 -2.06 -12.72
CA GLY A 42 -9.50 -1.76 -12.66
C GLY A 42 -10.02 -1.02 -13.90
N GLY A 43 -11.32 -1.10 -14.13
CA GLY A 43 -11.98 -0.49 -15.28
C GLY A 43 -11.42 -1.01 -16.61
N PHE A 44 -10.89 -0.13 -17.45
CA PHE A 44 -10.29 -0.50 -18.73
C PHE A 44 -8.91 -1.16 -18.63
N ASP A 45 -8.26 -1.11 -17.48
CA ASP A 45 -6.99 -1.80 -17.21
C ASP A 45 -7.25 -3.17 -16.58
N PRO A 46 -7.13 -4.26 -17.35
CA PRO A 46 -7.38 -5.60 -16.83
C PRO A 46 -6.25 -6.11 -15.94
N GLY A 47 -5.04 -5.49 -15.99
CA GLY A 47 -3.81 -6.06 -15.48
C GLY A 47 -3.38 -7.27 -16.30
N ALA A 48 -2.69 -8.22 -15.68
CA ALA A 48 -2.31 -9.48 -16.29
C ALA A 48 -3.54 -10.32 -16.65
N LEU A 49 -3.39 -11.13 -17.72
CA LEU A 49 -4.36 -12.14 -18.14
C LEU A 49 -3.80 -13.53 -17.90
N GLY A 50 -4.52 -14.34 -17.15
CA GLY A 50 -4.23 -15.74 -16.97
C GLY A 50 -4.54 -16.58 -18.20
N PRO A 51 -3.97 -17.79 -18.33
CA PRO A 51 -4.25 -18.69 -19.45
C PRO A 51 -5.72 -19.12 -19.54
N GLY A 52 -6.47 -19.13 -18.45
CA GLY A 52 -7.91 -19.35 -18.40
C GLY A 52 -8.75 -18.09 -18.64
N GLY A 53 -8.15 -16.96 -18.99
CA GLY A 53 -8.84 -15.69 -19.24
C GLY A 53 -9.19 -14.90 -17.98
N VAL A 54 -8.65 -15.27 -16.84
CA VAL A 54 -8.82 -14.55 -15.58
C VAL A 54 -8.07 -13.21 -15.63
N MET A 55 -8.74 -12.13 -15.27
CA MET A 55 -8.14 -10.80 -15.20
C MET A 55 -7.62 -10.51 -13.80
N GLU A 56 -6.44 -9.95 -13.70
CA GLU A 56 -5.81 -9.55 -12.43
C GLU A 56 -6.69 -8.63 -11.60
N LYS A 57 -7.29 -7.62 -12.21
CA LYS A 57 -8.19 -6.65 -11.53
C LYS A 57 -9.29 -7.30 -10.69
N ASN A 58 -9.78 -8.48 -11.10
CA ASN A 58 -10.83 -9.19 -10.38
C ASN A 58 -10.29 -9.90 -9.14
N ILE A 59 -9.08 -10.47 -9.24
CA ILE A 59 -8.39 -11.13 -8.12
C ILE A 59 -8.02 -10.10 -7.05
N THR A 60 -7.40 -8.99 -7.47
CA THR A 60 -6.95 -7.93 -6.56
C THR A 60 -8.11 -7.32 -5.79
N LEU A 61 -9.23 -7.02 -6.48
CA LEU A 61 -10.44 -6.51 -5.85
C LEU A 61 -11.04 -7.51 -4.87
N SER A 62 -11.13 -8.78 -5.26
CA SER A 62 -11.70 -9.84 -4.40
C SER A 62 -10.91 -10.00 -3.09
N ILE A 63 -9.57 -10.01 -3.15
CA ILE A 63 -8.72 -10.12 -1.97
C ILE A 63 -8.83 -8.85 -1.11
N ALA A 64 -8.79 -7.67 -1.72
CA ALA A 64 -8.87 -6.39 -1.01
C ALA A 64 -10.19 -6.23 -0.22
N LEU A 65 -11.32 -6.62 -0.84
CA LEU A 65 -12.62 -6.62 -0.17
C LEU A 65 -12.65 -7.57 1.04
N LEU A 66 -12.04 -8.76 0.91
CA LEU A 66 -11.92 -9.69 2.03
C LEU A 66 -11.05 -9.14 3.17
N VAL A 67 -9.93 -8.48 2.84
CA VAL A 67 -9.08 -7.82 3.85
C VAL A 67 -9.86 -6.75 4.59
N ARG A 68 -10.55 -5.85 3.88
CA ARG A 68 -11.41 -4.83 4.48
C ARG A 68 -12.45 -5.45 5.40
N ASP A 69 -13.23 -6.41 4.92
CA ASP A 69 -14.33 -7.02 5.68
C ASP A 69 -13.85 -7.72 6.96
N MET A 70 -12.61 -8.20 6.98
CA MET A 70 -11.99 -8.80 8.17
C MET A 70 -11.48 -7.76 9.16
N LEU A 71 -10.94 -6.64 8.66
CA LEU A 71 -10.38 -5.58 9.49
C LEU A 71 -11.44 -4.60 10.02
N ASP A 72 -12.53 -4.37 9.29
CA ASP A 72 -13.66 -3.52 9.73
C ASP A 72 -14.29 -4.00 11.05
N LYS A 73 -14.03 -5.26 11.42
CA LYS A 73 -14.48 -5.86 12.69
C LYS A 73 -13.51 -5.61 13.85
N LYS A 74 -12.40 -4.91 13.59
CA LYS A 74 -11.37 -4.64 14.60
C LYS A 74 -11.53 -3.24 15.15
N GLU A 75 -11.56 -3.13 16.46
CA GLU A 75 -11.62 -1.84 17.14
C GLU A 75 -10.35 -1.02 16.86
N ASN A 76 -10.52 0.29 16.77
CA ASN A 76 -9.44 1.26 16.56
C ASN A 76 -8.64 1.06 15.27
N LEU A 77 -9.31 0.59 14.20
CA LEU A 77 -8.73 0.50 12.87
C LEU A 77 -9.74 0.95 11.81
N THR A 78 -9.37 1.93 11.01
CA THR A 78 -10.15 2.41 9.85
C THR A 78 -9.50 1.87 8.58
N VAL A 79 -10.30 1.29 7.68
CA VAL A 79 -9.80 0.72 6.44
C VAL A 79 -10.46 1.40 5.24
N TYR A 80 -9.65 1.98 4.36
CA TYR A 80 -10.10 2.52 3.09
C TYR A 80 -9.61 1.67 1.93
N LEU A 81 -10.38 1.65 0.84
CA LEU A 81 -9.97 1.07 -0.43
C LEU A 81 -9.86 2.18 -1.48
N THR A 82 -8.82 2.12 -2.33
CA THR A 82 -8.68 3.07 -3.45
C THR A 82 -9.77 2.87 -4.51
N ARG A 83 -10.28 1.64 -4.65
CA ARG A 83 -11.50 1.30 -5.39
C ARG A 83 -12.27 0.17 -4.72
N GLN A 84 -13.58 0.17 -4.86
CA GLN A 84 -14.48 -0.86 -4.31
C GLN A 84 -15.26 -1.61 -5.39
N THR A 85 -15.16 -1.14 -6.61
CA THR A 85 -15.81 -1.68 -7.81
C THR A 85 -14.80 -1.85 -8.94
N ASP A 86 -15.25 -2.32 -10.10
CA ASP A 86 -14.42 -2.39 -11.31
C ASP A 86 -14.32 -1.01 -11.98
N GLU A 87 -13.59 -0.11 -11.36
CA GLU A 87 -13.30 1.25 -11.82
C GLU A 87 -11.79 1.47 -11.94
N PHE A 88 -11.39 2.34 -12.85
CA PHE A 88 -9.99 2.70 -13.05
C PHE A 88 -9.60 3.83 -12.10
N VAL A 89 -8.48 3.62 -11.39
CA VAL A 89 -7.82 4.66 -10.57
C VAL A 89 -6.37 4.75 -11.02
N GLY A 90 -5.92 5.93 -11.43
CA GLY A 90 -4.55 6.17 -11.88
C GLY A 90 -3.52 5.95 -10.79
N LEU A 91 -2.27 5.57 -11.17
CA LEU A 91 -1.23 5.21 -10.20
C LEU A 91 -0.96 6.32 -9.17
N ALA A 92 -0.75 7.55 -9.66
CA ALA A 92 -0.48 8.69 -8.77
C ALA A 92 -1.68 9.05 -7.88
N GLU A 93 -2.91 8.77 -8.33
CA GLU A 93 -4.11 9.08 -7.54
C GLU A 93 -4.24 8.15 -6.34
N ARG A 94 -3.78 6.90 -6.43
CA ARG A 94 -3.84 5.90 -5.33
C ARG A 94 -3.11 6.37 -4.09
N THR A 95 -1.85 6.81 -4.22
CA THR A 95 -1.08 7.38 -3.10
C THR A 95 -1.60 8.73 -2.65
N LYS A 96 -2.09 9.60 -3.58
CA LYS A 96 -2.77 10.85 -3.21
C LYS A 96 -4.02 10.60 -2.35
N MET A 97 -4.81 9.56 -2.65
CA MET A 97 -5.95 9.16 -1.82
C MET A 97 -5.47 8.76 -0.41
N ALA A 98 -4.44 7.90 -0.33
CA ALA A 98 -3.89 7.47 0.96
C ALA A 98 -3.37 8.66 1.79
N ASN A 99 -2.65 9.58 1.17
CA ASN A 99 -2.15 10.81 1.82
C ASN A 99 -3.32 11.69 2.33
N ARG A 100 -4.38 11.89 1.50
CA ARG A 100 -5.58 12.66 1.92
C ARG A 100 -6.30 12.02 3.10
N TRP A 101 -6.34 10.70 3.17
CA TRP A 101 -6.93 9.97 4.30
C TRP A 101 -6.00 9.85 5.50
N LYS A 102 -4.79 10.46 5.43
CA LYS A 102 -3.77 10.39 6.50
C LYS A 102 -3.51 8.94 6.90
N ALA A 103 -3.30 8.08 5.91
CA ALA A 103 -3.08 6.67 6.16
C ALA A 103 -1.75 6.44 6.90
N ASP A 104 -1.74 5.50 7.84
CA ASP A 104 -0.55 5.06 8.55
C ASP A 104 0.12 3.88 7.84
N LEU A 105 -0.57 3.24 6.88
CA LEU A 105 -0.07 2.12 6.10
C LEU A 105 -0.78 2.05 4.74
N PHE A 106 -0.02 1.86 3.66
CA PHE A 106 -0.52 1.66 2.30
C PHE A 106 -0.11 0.30 1.77
N ILE A 107 -1.08 -0.47 1.24
CA ILE A 107 -0.86 -1.83 0.73
C ILE A 107 -1.49 -1.97 -0.65
N SER A 108 -0.67 -2.07 -1.70
CA SER A 108 -1.14 -2.36 -3.05
C SER A 108 -1.13 -3.87 -3.28
N ILE A 109 -2.22 -4.41 -3.84
CA ILE A 109 -2.41 -5.85 -4.08
C ILE A 109 -2.46 -6.10 -5.57
N HIS A 110 -1.58 -7.00 -6.05
CA HIS A 110 -1.39 -7.39 -7.44
C HIS A 110 -1.32 -8.92 -7.60
N ALA A 111 -1.29 -9.38 -8.84
CA ALA A 111 -1.03 -10.77 -9.20
C ALA A 111 -0.08 -10.83 -10.39
N ASN A 112 1.13 -11.27 -10.13
CA ASN A 112 2.27 -11.24 -11.04
C ASN A 112 2.02 -11.97 -12.37
N ALA A 113 2.78 -11.63 -13.40
CA ALA A 113 2.83 -12.39 -14.64
C ALA A 113 4.26 -12.50 -15.16
N MET A 114 4.66 -13.71 -15.52
CA MET A 114 5.95 -13.97 -16.17
C MET A 114 5.82 -13.78 -17.68
N PRO A 115 6.59 -12.90 -18.30
CA PRO A 115 6.64 -12.78 -19.75
C PRO A 115 7.41 -13.95 -20.38
N GLY A 116 7.24 -14.13 -21.69
CA GLY A 116 8.05 -15.06 -22.49
C GLY A 116 7.40 -16.44 -22.70
N SER A 117 8.24 -17.48 -22.77
CA SER A 117 7.79 -18.83 -23.15
C SER A 117 6.86 -19.47 -22.15
N GLN A 118 6.04 -20.45 -22.61
CA GLN A 118 5.18 -21.23 -21.77
C GLN A 118 5.94 -21.90 -20.60
N ARG A 119 7.15 -22.40 -20.88
CA ARG A 119 8.02 -23.00 -19.85
C ARG A 119 8.37 -21.99 -18.74
N ASN A 120 8.70 -20.74 -19.09
CA ASN A 120 8.98 -19.71 -18.09
C ASN A 120 7.76 -19.43 -17.22
N LYS A 121 6.58 -19.33 -17.84
CA LYS A 121 5.31 -19.10 -17.13
C LYS A 121 4.99 -20.23 -16.16
N GLU A 122 5.19 -21.50 -16.56
CA GLU A 122 4.95 -22.68 -15.71
C GLU A 122 5.95 -22.79 -14.55
N MET A 123 7.17 -22.28 -14.74
CA MET A 123 8.19 -22.27 -13.67
C MET A 123 7.98 -21.15 -12.67
N ALA A 124 7.42 -20.01 -13.09
CA ALA A 124 7.17 -18.87 -12.24
C ALA A 124 5.92 -19.07 -11.39
N LYS A 125 6.06 -19.12 -10.07
CA LYS A 125 4.96 -19.31 -9.12
C LYS A 125 5.30 -18.81 -7.73
N GLY A 126 4.25 -18.54 -6.95
CA GLY A 126 4.36 -18.06 -5.58
C GLY A 126 4.17 -16.56 -5.44
N TYR A 127 4.19 -16.10 -4.22
CA TYR A 127 4.01 -14.69 -3.90
C TYR A 127 5.35 -13.94 -3.83
N LYS A 128 5.28 -12.60 -3.90
CA LYS A 128 6.40 -11.73 -3.57
C LYS A 128 5.88 -10.41 -2.96
N VAL A 129 6.61 -9.88 -1.98
CA VAL A 129 6.29 -8.59 -1.37
C VAL A 129 7.36 -7.60 -1.76
N TYR A 130 6.96 -6.44 -2.23
CA TYR A 130 7.87 -5.39 -2.66
C TYR A 130 7.71 -4.13 -1.80
N PHE A 131 8.81 -3.44 -1.55
CA PHE A 131 8.84 -2.08 -1.05
C PHE A 131 9.59 -1.17 -2.04
N LEU A 132 9.33 0.13 -1.97
CA LEU A 132 9.92 1.11 -2.89
C LEU A 132 11.42 1.29 -2.60
N SER A 133 12.26 0.94 -3.56
CA SER A 133 13.70 1.18 -3.55
C SER A 133 14.28 0.86 -4.94
N GLU A 134 15.56 1.10 -5.14
CA GLU A 134 16.26 0.66 -6.33
C GLU A 134 16.21 -0.87 -6.48
N ALA A 135 15.90 -1.37 -7.68
CA ALA A 135 15.83 -2.81 -7.93
C ALA A 135 17.21 -3.47 -7.79
N LYS A 136 17.30 -4.56 -7.02
CA LYS A 136 18.55 -5.30 -6.81
C LYS A 136 18.86 -6.30 -7.94
N ASN A 137 17.88 -6.64 -8.76
CA ASN A 137 18.02 -7.61 -9.84
C ASN A 137 17.07 -7.30 -11.00
N GLU A 138 17.38 -7.83 -12.19
CA GLU A 138 16.59 -7.60 -13.40
C GLU A 138 15.17 -8.15 -13.32
N ALA A 139 14.93 -9.22 -12.57
CA ALA A 139 13.59 -9.78 -12.43
C ALA A 139 12.65 -8.80 -11.69
N ASP A 140 13.10 -8.20 -10.58
CA ASP A 140 12.33 -7.21 -9.84
C ASP A 140 12.09 -5.94 -10.65
N LYS A 141 13.11 -5.52 -11.42
CA LYS A 141 12.99 -4.39 -12.34
C LYS A 141 11.94 -4.61 -13.42
N LEU A 142 11.91 -5.82 -14.02
CA LEU A 142 10.91 -6.17 -15.04
C LEU A 142 9.49 -6.18 -14.49
N VAL A 143 9.29 -6.63 -13.25
CA VAL A 143 7.97 -6.56 -12.59
C VAL A 143 7.56 -5.10 -12.44
N ALA A 144 8.42 -4.24 -11.88
CA ALA A 144 8.09 -2.82 -11.73
C ALA A 144 7.84 -2.12 -13.09
N MET A 145 8.61 -2.42 -14.12
CA MET A 145 8.38 -1.88 -15.47
C MET A 145 6.99 -2.26 -16.00
N ARG A 146 6.55 -3.48 -15.77
CA ARG A 146 5.22 -3.94 -16.19
C ARG A 146 4.11 -3.20 -15.44
N GLU A 147 4.21 -3.12 -14.11
CA GLU A 147 3.22 -2.43 -13.28
C GLU A 147 3.17 -0.92 -13.58
N ASN A 148 4.31 -0.33 -13.93
CA ASN A 148 4.39 1.08 -14.30
C ASN A 148 3.87 1.36 -15.74
N ALA A 149 3.73 0.35 -16.61
CA ALA A 149 3.37 0.54 -18.02
C ALA A 149 1.96 1.12 -18.22
N VAL A 150 1.06 0.99 -17.24
CA VAL A 150 -0.28 1.59 -17.29
C VAL A 150 -0.25 3.12 -17.45
N VAL A 151 0.83 3.77 -17.06
CA VAL A 151 1.02 5.21 -17.24
C VAL A 151 1.00 5.63 -18.71
N GLU A 152 1.45 4.78 -19.63
CA GLU A 152 1.34 5.05 -21.07
C GLU A 152 -0.14 5.15 -21.50
N LEU A 153 -1.02 4.36 -20.85
CA LEU A 153 -2.47 4.42 -21.07
C LEU A 153 -3.09 5.67 -20.41
N GLU A 154 -2.54 6.13 -19.29
CA GLU A 154 -2.96 7.36 -18.63
C GLU A 154 -2.56 8.59 -19.45
N THR A 155 -1.33 8.64 -19.97
CA THR A 155 -0.78 9.78 -20.73
C THR A 155 -1.46 9.99 -22.06
N SER A 156 -1.90 8.94 -22.72
CA SER A 156 -2.68 9.06 -23.95
C SER A 156 -4.02 9.79 -23.72
N ARG A 157 -4.45 9.91 -22.47
CA ARG A 157 -5.69 10.57 -22.06
C ARG A 157 -5.51 11.91 -21.34
N ASN A 158 -4.35 12.16 -20.68
CA ASN A 158 -4.08 13.41 -19.93
C ASN A 158 -2.58 13.74 -19.92
N SER A 159 -2.12 14.56 -20.85
CA SER A 159 -0.69 14.77 -21.18
C SER A 159 0.13 15.64 -20.21
N ASN A 160 -0.40 16.20 -19.14
CA ASN A 160 0.29 17.24 -18.36
C ASN A 160 0.75 16.89 -16.92
N GLU A 161 0.31 15.80 -16.32
CA GLU A 161 0.63 15.51 -14.91
C GLU A 161 1.89 14.64 -14.69
N LEU A 162 2.35 13.93 -15.70
CA LEU A 162 3.39 12.90 -15.55
C LEU A 162 4.82 13.41 -15.42
N LYS A 163 5.12 14.60 -15.86
CA LYS A 163 6.51 15.14 -15.79
C LYS A 163 6.97 15.42 -14.37
N ASN A 164 6.06 15.58 -13.42
CA ASN A 164 6.38 15.88 -12.02
C ASN A 164 6.62 14.62 -11.15
N VAL A 165 6.16 13.44 -11.59
CA VAL A 165 6.32 12.17 -10.84
C VAL A 165 7.74 11.62 -10.90
N LEU A 166 8.52 12.00 -11.92
CA LEU A 166 9.89 11.51 -12.14
C LEU A 166 10.97 12.23 -11.30
N SER A 167 10.63 13.36 -10.65
CA SER A 167 11.63 14.18 -9.95
C SER A 167 11.79 13.89 -8.45
N ASP A 168 10.84 13.22 -7.81
CA ASP A 168 10.85 13.00 -6.35
C ASP A 168 11.27 11.57 -5.95
N LEU A 169 12.33 11.06 -6.51
CA LEU A 169 13.07 9.90 -5.98
C LEU A 169 13.87 10.24 -4.71
N ALA A 170 13.61 11.41 -4.13
CA ALA A 170 14.26 11.86 -2.91
C ALA A 170 13.71 11.07 -1.71
N GLY A 171 14.46 10.05 -1.29
CA GLY A 171 14.41 9.44 0.01
C GLY A 171 13.03 8.93 0.44
N ASN A 172 12.78 7.63 0.28
CA ASN A 172 11.63 7.03 0.93
C ASN A 172 11.83 7.13 2.46
N GLU A 173 11.25 8.14 3.07
CA GLU A 173 11.32 8.41 4.50
C GLU A 173 10.87 7.19 5.33
N TYR A 174 9.97 6.38 4.77
CA TYR A 174 9.39 5.19 5.41
C TYR A 174 9.99 3.87 4.89
N LEU A 175 11.22 3.92 4.32
CA LEU A 175 11.86 2.73 3.76
C LEU A 175 12.04 1.60 4.77
N ARG A 176 12.47 1.95 5.97
CA ARG A 176 12.72 1.00 7.05
C ARG A 176 11.43 0.33 7.51
N GLU A 177 10.39 1.10 7.73
CA GLU A 177 9.08 0.63 8.16
C GLU A 177 8.41 -0.22 7.07
N SER A 178 8.54 0.17 5.80
CA SER A 178 8.07 -0.61 4.64
C SER A 178 8.78 -1.96 4.54
N GLN A 179 10.09 -1.99 4.78
CA GLN A 179 10.87 -3.22 4.82
C GLN A 179 10.46 -4.12 5.99
N GLU A 180 10.26 -3.55 7.18
CA GLU A 180 9.80 -4.29 8.37
C GLU A 180 8.41 -4.89 8.14
N PHE A 181 7.49 -4.13 7.55
CA PHE A 181 6.17 -4.65 7.21
C PHE A 181 6.23 -5.76 6.15
N SER A 182 7.10 -5.63 5.14
CA SER A 182 7.36 -6.68 4.15
C SER A 182 7.83 -8.00 4.81
N ILE A 183 8.67 -7.91 5.84
CA ILE A 183 9.13 -9.07 6.61
C ILE A 183 7.97 -9.74 7.38
N LEU A 184 7.06 -8.94 7.95
CA LEU A 184 5.89 -9.48 8.64
C LEU A 184 4.94 -10.17 7.67
N LEU A 185 4.69 -9.60 6.49
CA LEU A 185 3.90 -10.22 5.42
C LEU A 185 4.51 -11.56 4.98
N ASP A 186 5.80 -11.58 4.68
CA ASP A 186 6.51 -12.78 4.27
C ASP A 186 6.41 -13.90 5.34
N ARG A 187 6.55 -13.56 6.62
CA ARG A 187 6.36 -14.50 7.73
C ARG A 187 4.94 -15.08 7.76
N GLN A 188 3.91 -14.24 7.59
CA GLN A 188 2.52 -14.69 7.59
C GLN A 188 2.22 -15.57 6.38
N PHE A 189 2.71 -15.22 5.19
CA PHE A 189 2.54 -16.03 3.99
C PHE A 189 3.24 -17.38 4.13
N LYS A 190 4.46 -17.43 4.63
CA LYS A 190 5.17 -18.69 4.93
C LYS A 190 4.42 -19.56 5.94
N ALA A 191 3.86 -18.96 6.98
CA ALA A 191 3.10 -19.67 8.00
C ALA A 191 1.80 -20.28 7.46
N LYS A 192 1.06 -19.52 6.62
CA LYS A 192 -0.24 -19.94 6.08
C LYS A 192 -0.13 -20.90 4.90
N PHE A 193 0.82 -20.66 4.00
CA PHE A 193 0.93 -21.41 2.74
C PHE A 193 2.05 -22.45 2.74
N GLY A 194 3.01 -22.35 3.64
CA GLY A 194 4.14 -23.26 3.73
C GLY A 194 4.94 -23.34 2.44
N ARG A 195 5.52 -24.50 2.15
CA ARG A 195 6.31 -24.74 0.93
C ARG A 195 5.46 -24.82 -0.36
N LYS A 196 4.14 -24.85 -0.28
CA LYS A 196 3.27 -25.03 -1.44
C LYS A 196 3.31 -23.85 -2.42
N ILE A 197 3.57 -22.64 -1.92
CA ILE A 197 3.57 -21.41 -2.73
C ILE A 197 4.98 -20.79 -2.81
N CYS A 198 5.87 -21.11 -1.87
CA CYS A 198 7.24 -20.60 -1.83
C CYS A 198 8.18 -21.49 -2.64
N ARG A 199 8.30 -21.31 -3.94
CA ARG A 199 9.33 -21.97 -4.74
C ARG A 199 10.24 -21.05 -5.55
N LEU A 200 10.02 -19.77 -5.53
CA LEU A 200 10.88 -18.84 -6.25
C LEU A 200 11.38 -17.74 -5.32
N GLN A 201 12.70 -17.70 -5.22
CA GLN A 201 13.51 -16.56 -4.77
C GLN A 201 12.84 -15.67 -3.72
N GLU A 202 13.49 -15.53 -2.58
CA GLU A 202 13.23 -14.56 -1.52
C GLU A 202 11.87 -13.86 -1.58
N GLY A 203 10.94 -14.18 -0.69
CA GLY A 203 9.57 -13.64 -0.67
C GLY A 203 9.48 -12.11 -0.57
N ILE A 204 10.63 -11.42 -0.48
CA ILE A 204 10.74 -9.96 -0.39
C ILE A 204 11.64 -9.48 -1.53
N GLY A 205 11.19 -8.44 -2.22
CA GLY A 205 11.91 -7.73 -3.26
C GLY A 205 11.87 -6.23 -3.06
N GLN A 206 12.57 -5.52 -3.92
CA GLN A 206 12.52 -4.06 -3.98
C GLN A 206 12.65 -3.60 -5.43
N ALA A 207 11.86 -2.61 -5.81
CA ALA A 207 11.96 -1.95 -7.11
C ALA A 207 11.21 -0.60 -7.09
N ASN A 208 11.38 0.16 -8.16
CA ASN A 208 10.75 1.47 -8.32
C ASN A 208 9.31 1.32 -8.85
N PHE A 209 8.39 0.98 -7.96
CA PHE A 209 6.96 0.93 -8.26
C PHE A 209 6.33 2.32 -8.13
N TRP A 210 5.79 2.85 -9.23
CA TRP A 210 5.20 4.18 -9.23
C TRP A 210 3.95 4.29 -8.35
N VAL A 211 3.22 3.19 -8.17
CA VAL A 211 2.08 3.15 -7.24
C VAL A 211 2.47 3.34 -5.77
N LEU A 212 3.73 3.15 -5.41
CA LEU A 212 4.25 3.41 -4.06
C LEU A 212 4.94 4.78 -3.95
N ASN A 213 5.22 5.42 -5.08
CA ASN A 213 5.91 6.71 -5.09
C ASN A 213 4.98 7.83 -4.60
N GLY A 214 5.50 8.72 -3.78
CA GLY A 214 4.74 9.81 -3.16
C GLY A 214 3.83 9.38 -2.01
N ALA A 215 3.96 8.16 -1.50
CA ALA A 215 3.32 7.75 -0.25
C ALA A 215 4.02 8.38 0.96
N PHE A 216 3.27 9.04 1.85
CA PHE A 216 3.76 9.64 3.09
C PHE A 216 3.53 8.71 4.29
N MET A 217 3.64 7.42 4.07
CA MET A 217 3.51 6.36 5.08
C MET A 217 4.27 5.11 4.61
N PRO A 218 4.53 4.12 5.50
CA PRO A 218 5.01 2.80 5.10
C PRO A 218 4.14 2.21 4.00
N SER A 219 4.76 1.74 2.92
CA SER A 219 4.04 1.29 1.74
C SER A 219 4.66 0.05 1.10
N VAL A 220 3.83 -0.90 0.69
CA VAL A 220 4.24 -2.15 0.05
C VAL A 220 3.33 -2.52 -1.12
N LEU A 221 3.88 -3.31 -2.05
CA LEU A 221 3.12 -3.98 -3.10
C LEU A 221 3.23 -5.49 -2.89
N ILE A 222 2.10 -6.19 -2.94
CA ILE A 222 2.00 -7.64 -2.77
C ILE A 222 1.65 -8.27 -4.11
N GLU A 223 2.53 -9.09 -4.65
CA GLU A 223 2.23 -10.02 -5.73
C GLU A 223 1.74 -11.33 -5.12
N THR A 224 0.45 -11.60 -5.24
CA THR A 224 -0.22 -12.70 -4.54
C THR A 224 0.01 -14.08 -5.16
N GLY A 225 0.53 -14.13 -6.37
CA GLY A 225 0.83 -15.33 -7.16
C GLY A 225 1.10 -14.95 -8.60
N PHE A 226 1.51 -15.91 -9.43
CA PHE A 226 1.72 -15.67 -10.87
C PHE A 226 0.47 -16.04 -11.67
N LEU A 227 -0.34 -15.04 -12.03
CA LEU A 227 -1.56 -15.26 -12.81
C LEU A 227 -1.26 -15.91 -14.18
N SER A 228 -0.07 -15.70 -14.73
CA SER A 228 0.40 -16.38 -15.97
C SER A 228 0.69 -17.87 -15.79
N ASN A 229 0.79 -18.38 -14.54
CA ASN A 229 1.01 -19.79 -14.25
C ASN A 229 -0.34 -20.51 -14.08
N PRO A 230 -0.63 -21.59 -14.83
CA PRO A 230 -1.93 -22.27 -14.73
C PRO A 230 -2.27 -22.80 -13.33
N SER A 231 -1.27 -23.21 -12.55
CA SER A 231 -1.48 -23.67 -11.17
C SER A 231 -1.81 -22.53 -10.23
N ASP A 232 -1.08 -21.40 -10.34
CA ASP A 232 -1.34 -20.22 -9.53
C ASP A 232 -2.66 -19.56 -9.91
N GLU A 233 -3.01 -19.47 -11.21
CA GLU A 233 -4.31 -18.97 -11.67
C GLU A 233 -5.45 -19.73 -11.01
N LYS A 234 -5.35 -21.07 -10.97
CA LYS A 234 -6.35 -21.91 -10.29
C LYS A 234 -6.47 -21.55 -8.80
N PHE A 235 -5.34 -21.43 -8.09
CA PHE A 235 -5.35 -21.03 -6.67
C PHE A 235 -5.90 -19.62 -6.48
N LEU A 236 -5.45 -18.66 -7.27
CA LEU A 236 -5.88 -17.26 -7.19
C LEU A 236 -7.40 -17.09 -7.39
N THR A 237 -8.05 -17.99 -8.15
CA THR A 237 -9.51 -18.00 -8.35
C THR A 237 -10.27 -18.72 -7.24
N GLU A 238 -9.62 -19.57 -6.44
CA GLU A 238 -10.26 -20.29 -5.33
C GLU A 238 -10.55 -19.34 -4.16
N ARG A 239 -11.81 -19.24 -3.75
CA ARG A 239 -12.22 -18.38 -2.64
C ARG A 239 -11.54 -18.74 -1.31
N SER A 240 -11.23 -20.02 -1.10
CA SER A 240 -10.47 -20.50 0.05
C SER A 240 -9.05 -19.93 0.09
N PHE A 241 -8.38 -19.87 -1.07
CA PHE A 241 -7.06 -19.27 -1.21
C PHE A 241 -7.11 -17.75 -0.97
N GLN A 242 -8.02 -17.03 -1.64
CA GLN A 242 -8.21 -15.59 -1.47
C GLN A 242 -8.47 -15.23 -0.01
N ARG A 243 -9.30 -16.03 0.69
CA ARG A 243 -9.55 -15.86 2.11
C ARG A 243 -8.30 -16.07 2.96
N THR A 244 -7.53 -17.13 2.70
CA THR A 244 -6.27 -17.40 3.42
C THR A 244 -5.24 -16.28 3.18
N MET A 245 -5.17 -15.74 1.95
CA MET A 245 -4.32 -14.60 1.61
C MET A 245 -4.75 -13.35 2.41
N ALA A 246 -6.04 -13.04 2.43
CA ALA A 246 -6.58 -11.94 3.20
C ALA A 246 -6.31 -12.10 4.72
N GLU A 247 -6.49 -13.30 5.28
CA GLU A 247 -6.18 -13.60 6.68
C GLU A 247 -4.69 -13.37 7.01
N ALA A 248 -3.79 -13.75 6.08
CA ALA A 248 -2.36 -13.51 6.26
C ALA A 248 -2.01 -12.03 6.24
N ILE A 249 -2.59 -11.26 5.30
CA ILE A 249 -2.43 -9.80 5.23
C ILE A 249 -2.97 -9.14 6.50
N CYS A 250 -4.17 -9.48 6.95
CA CYS A 250 -4.75 -8.96 8.19
C CYS A 250 -3.87 -9.26 9.41
N SER A 251 -3.32 -10.48 9.50
CA SER A 251 -2.43 -10.86 10.59
C SER A 251 -1.14 -10.04 10.59
N ALA A 252 -0.57 -9.76 9.41
CA ALA A 252 0.60 -8.89 9.29
C ALA A 252 0.31 -7.46 9.72
N ILE A 253 -0.83 -6.88 9.31
CA ILE A 253 -1.27 -5.53 9.70
C ILE A 253 -1.41 -5.43 11.23
N LEU A 254 -2.11 -6.38 11.86
CA LEU A 254 -2.32 -6.37 13.30
C LEU A 254 -1.00 -6.56 14.09
N ASN A 255 -0.08 -7.38 13.59
CA ASN A 255 1.25 -7.54 14.19
C ASN A 255 2.08 -6.25 14.05
N PHE A 256 2.00 -5.58 12.90
CA PHE A 256 2.68 -4.32 12.67
C PHE A 256 2.13 -3.22 13.58
N LYS A 257 0.80 -3.09 13.67
CA LYS A 257 0.12 -2.20 14.62
C LYS A 257 0.61 -2.43 16.05
N THR A 258 0.57 -3.68 16.52
CA THR A 258 1.01 -4.03 17.88
C THR A 258 2.48 -3.68 18.14
N LYS A 259 3.34 -3.83 17.13
CA LYS A 259 4.76 -3.46 17.24
C LYS A 259 4.92 -1.94 17.39
N TYR A 260 4.22 -1.16 16.57
CA TYR A 260 4.25 0.30 16.62
C TYR A 260 3.74 0.85 17.95
N GLU A 261 2.63 0.32 18.47
CA GLU A 261 2.05 0.73 19.76
C GLU A 261 2.96 0.43 20.96
N LYS A 262 3.86 -0.55 20.82
CA LYS A 262 4.85 -0.90 21.87
C LYS A 262 6.18 -0.18 21.74
N GLY A 263 6.37 0.63 20.70
CA GLY A 263 7.64 1.31 20.42
C GLY A 263 8.81 0.33 20.14
N LEU A 264 8.51 -0.85 19.56
CA LEU A 264 9.48 -1.93 19.31
C LEU A 264 10.00 -1.91 17.86
#